data_c1ab842e57b86fe5fcdb1e654972378f
#
_entry.id   c1ab842e57b86fe5fcdb1e654972378f
#
_cell.length_a   1.000
_cell.length_b   1.000
_cell.length_c   1.000
_cell.angle_alpha   90.00
_cell.angle_beta   90.00
_cell.angle_gamma   90.00
#
_symmetry.space_group_name_H-M   'P 1'
#
loop_
_entity.id
_entity.type
_entity.pdbx_description
1 polymer ?
#
loop_
_entity_poly.entity_id
_entity_poly.type
_entity_poly.pdbx_seq_one_letter_code
_entity_poly.pdbx_strand_id
1 'polypeptide(L)'
;MASKTEKKNNTRSRIVSYVMNNADTSKVEISKNLNMSMPTVLSNVNELMAGGVLMETGEYASTGGRKAKSIGINPGYRYAMGIRITANHVGMTLVNMRSEIEKTERVRMKFSQEISYCVELASLAKKFLGDMDEPDRLLGIGISIPGIISQEQHLVVKSHALQIENYSLNFLEQAFSCPVCFENDANAAMLAEDINQYQDAIYLSLNNTLGGAFCIDRKLFAGQNRKAGEFGHMILVPGGRKCYCGKKGCADAYCAASALTAGKYETLEQFMEALSHGNSEAEKKWAEYLDHLAVLISNLRMAYDMDIILSLIHI
;
A
#
# COMPACT_ATOMS: atom_id res chain seq x y z
N MET A 1 -3.69 -29.20 22.15
CA MET A 1 -2.28 -29.34 21.68
C MET A 1 -2.26 -29.25 20.16
N ALA A 2 -1.40 -28.41 19.56
CA ALA A 2 -1.29 -28.31 18.10
C ALA A 2 -0.85 -29.65 17.50
N SER A 3 -1.46 -30.04 16.38
CA SER A 3 -1.12 -31.28 15.65
C SER A 3 0.33 -31.24 15.14
N LYS A 4 0.91 -32.40 14.81
CA LYS A 4 2.26 -32.48 14.24
C LYS A 4 2.38 -31.67 12.94
N THR A 5 1.31 -31.64 12.14
CA THR A 5 1.19 -30.90 10.89
C THR A 5 1.15 -29.37 11.14
N GLU A 6 0.38 -28.92 12.14
CA GLU A 6 0.32 -27.51 12.53
C GLU A 6 1.66 -26.98 13.03
N LYS A 7 2.39 -27.77 13.83
CA LYS A 7 3.75 -27.41 14.30
C LYS A 7 4.72 -27.31 13.12
N LYS A 8 4.63 -28.23 12.14
CA LYS A 8 5.48 -28.20 10.94
C LYS A 8 5.18 -26.99 10.07
N ASN A 9 3.90 -26.67 9.86
CA ASN A 9 3.48 -25.49 9.09
C ASN A 9 3.92 -24.20 9.77
N ASN A 10 3.80 -24.08 11.09
CA ASN A 10 4.30 -22.93 11.84
C ASN A 10 5.84 -22.78 11.68
N THR A 11 6.59 -23.88 11.75
CA THR A 11 8.04 -23.86 11.56
C THR A 11 8.42 -23.35 10.17
N ARG A 12 7.74 -23.84 9.13
CA ARG A 12 7.95 -23.39 7.73
C ARG A 12 7.62 -21.92 7.54
N SER A 13 6.48 -21.47 8.07
CA SER A 13 6.08 -20.05 8.00
C SER A 13 7.13 -19.14 8.66
N ARG A 14 7.66 -19.52 9.82
CA ARG A 14 8.72 -18.78 10.49
C ARG A 14 10.01 -18.70 9.66
N ILE A 15 10.39 -19.82 9.01
CA ILE A 15 11.58 -19.82 8.13
C ILE A 15 11.34 -18.94 6.91
N VAL A 16 10.20 -19.05 6.24
CA VAL A 16 9.87 -18.22 5.06
C VAL A 16 9.84 -16.74 5.44
N SER A 17 9.15 -16.37 6.53
CA SER A 17 9.14 -14.98 7.01
C SER A 17 10.53 -14.44 7.33
N TYR A 18 11.38 -15.25 7.94
CA TYR A 18 12.76 -14.85 8.21
C TYR A 18 13.53 -14.60 6.91
N VAL A 19 13.43 -15.51 5.92
CA VAL A 19 14.13 -15.37 4.64
C VAL A 19 13.57 -14.20 3.81
N MET A 20 12.28 -13.90 3.91
CA MET A 20 11.68 -12.71 3.27
C MET A 20 12.27 -11.41 3.81
N ASN A 21 12.50 -11.34 5.12
CA ASN A 21 13.01 -10.13 5.79
C ASN A 21 14.55 -10.05 5.81
N ASN A 22 15.24 -11.11 5.39
CA ASN A 22 16.69 -11.20 5.40
C ASN A 22 17.15 -11.82 4.08
N ALA A 23 17.29 -10.96 3.06
CA ALA A 23 17.76 -11.40 1.75
C ALA A 23 19.13 -12.11 1.89
N ASP A 24 19.32 -13.18 1.10
CA ASP A 24 20.58 -13.90 1.02
C ASP A 24 21.13 -14.44 2.35
N THR A 25 20.29 -15.13 3.10
CA THR A 25 20.67 -15.77 4.38
C THR A 25 21.24 -17.17 4.20
N SER A 26 21.76 -17.75 5.30
CA SER A 26 22.30 -19.12 5.35
C SER A 26 21.50 -20.02 6.31
N LYS A 27 21.57 -21.35 6.12
CA LYS A 27 20.96 -22.33 7.05
C LYS A 27 21.45 -22.15 8.49
N VAL A 28 22.70 -21.73 8.66
CA VAL A 28 23.30 -21.46 9.97
C VAL A 28 22.66 -20.24 10.63
N GLU A 29 22.47 -19.16 9.89
CA GLU A 29 21.81 -17.96 10.41
C GLU A 29 20.35 -18.18 10.73
N ILE A 30 19.61 -18.91 9.86
CA ILE A 30 18.23 -19.32 10.13
C ILE A 30 18.17 -20.10 11.47
N SER A 31 19.07 -21.07 11.67
CA SER A 31 19.16 -21.86 12.91
C SER A 31 19.40 -20.97 14.13
N LYS A 32 20.37 -20.06 14.04
CA LYS A 32 20.76 -19.17 15.12
C LYS A 32 19.66 -18.18 15.49
N ASN A 33 19.11 -17.47 14.49
CA ASN A 33 18.18 -16.37 14.73
C ASN A 33 16.76 -16.84 15.07
N LEU A 34 16.36 -18.02 14.59
CA LEU A 34 15.07 -18.62 14.95
C LEU A 34 15.12 -19.55 16.14
N ASN A 35 16.29 -19.77 16.76
CA ASN A 35 16.53 -20.74 17.84
C ASN A 35 16.01 -22.15 17.48
N MET A 36 16.35 -22.62 16.26
CA MET A 36 15.95 -23.93 15.75
C MET A 36 17.16 -24.83 15.62
N SER A 37 17.00 -26.15 15.87
CA SER A 37 18.08 -27.10 15.65
C SER A 37 18.48 -27.20 14.18
N MET A 38 19.77 -27.38 13.87
CA MET A 38 20.25 -27.55 12.48
C MET A 38 19.52 -28.65 11.70
N PRO A 39 19.26 -29.84 12.28
CA PRO A 39 18.48 -30.88 11.57
C PRO A 39 17.07 -30.40 11.17
N THR A 40 16.38 -29.62 12.06
CA THR A 40 15.07 -29.05 11.78
C THR A 40 15.14 -28.03 10.64
N VAL A 41 16.12 -27.14 10.65
CA VAL A 41 16.32 -26.15 9.56
C VAL A 41 16.65 -26.86 8.25
N LEU A 42 17.57 -27.81 8.26
CA LEU A 42 17.97 -28.58 7.06
C LEU A 42 16.77 -29.26 6.39
N SER A 43 15.97 -30.00 7.19
CA SER A 43 14.79 -30.69 6.65
C SER A 43 13.78 -29.72 6.04
N ASN A 44 13.41 -28.64 6.78
CA ASN A 44 12.40 -27.71 6.31
C ASN A 44 12.87 -26.85 5.13
N VAL A 45 14.12 -26.37 5.15
CA VAL A 45 14.68 -25.61 4.01
C VAL A 45 14.77 -26.48 2.75
N ASN A 46 15.24 -27.73 2.87
CA ASN A 46 15.30 -28.62 1.72
C ASN A 46 13.90 -28.92 1.14
N GLU A 47 12.89 -29.12 1.99
CA GLU A 47 11.52 -29.31 1.54
C GLU A 47 10.95 -28.03 0.88
N LEU A 48 11.23 -26.84 1.43
CA LEU A 48 10.83 -25.54 0.85
C LEU A 48 11.53 -25.27 -0.50
N MET A 49 12.79 -25.69 -0.64
CA MET A 49 13.51 -25.63 -1.91
C MET A 49 12.96 -26.61 -2.93
N ALA A 50 12.69 -27.85 -2.53
CA ALA A 50 12.07 -28.84 -3.39
C ALA A 50 10.66 -28.41 -3.86
N GLY A 51 9.92 -27.68 -3.00
CA GLY A 51 8.62 -27.07 -3.34
C GLY A 51 8.73 -25.75 -4.10
N GLY A 52 9.93 -25.29 -4.45
CA GLY A 52 10.16 -24.08 -5.22
C GLY A 52 9.95 -22.76 -4.47
N VAL A 53 9.65 -22.79 -3.17
CA VAL A 53 9.43 -21.57 -2.33
C VAL A 53 10.75 -20.84 -2.11
N LEU A 54 11.81 -21.60 -1.79
CA LEU A 54 13.17 -21.09 -1.60
C LEU A 54 14.06 -21.52 -2.74
N MET A 55 15.13 -20.75 -2.98
CA MET A 55 16.16 -21.06 -3.97
C MET A 55 17.55 -20.72 -3.46
N GLU A 56 18.58 -21.28 -4.08
CA GLU A 56 19.96 -20.85 -3.88
C GLU A 56 20.18 -19.54 -4.66
N THR A 57 20.71 -18.51 -3.98
CA THR A 57 20.94 -17.20 -4.58
C THR A 57 22.43 -16.90 -4.83
N GLY A 58 23.33 -17.80 -4.41
CA GLY A 58 24.76 -17.67 -4.60
C GLY A 58 25.59 -18.26 -3.47
N GLU A 59 26.80 -17.75 -3.31
CA GLU A 59 27.69 -18.12 -2.22
C GLU A 59 27.66 -17.06 -1.12
N TYR A 60 27.41 -17.49 0.10
CA TYR A 60 27.44 -16.62 1.27
C TYR A 60 28.86 -16.21 1.62
N ALA A 61 29.09 -14.92 1.95
CA ALA A 61 30.39 -14.44 2.37
C ALA A 61 30.82 -15.15 3.67
N SER A 62 31.89 -15.93 3.59
CA SER A 62 32.41 -16.71 4.71
C SER A 62 33.74 -16.12 5.18
N THR A 63 33.89 -16.03 6.49
CA THR A 63 35.14 -15.53 7.16
C THR A 63 36.21 -16.63 7.36
N GLY A 64 36.06 -17.78 6.70
CA GLY A 64 37.03 -18.89 6.75
C GLY A 64 36.32 -20.24 6.80
N GLY A 65 36.52 -21.09 5.79
CA GLY A 65 35.91 -22.41 5.66
C GLY A 65 35.17 -22.61 4.32
N ARG A 66 34.50 -23.76 4.15
CA ARG A 66 33.71 -24.02 2.95
C ARG A 66 32.59 -23.00 2.85
N LYS A 67 32.53 -22.25 1.74
CA LYS A 67 31.52 -21.23 1.48
C LYS A 67 30.10 -21.82 1.63
N ALA A 68 29.32 -21.22 2.52
CA ALA A 68 27.92 -21.62 2.69
C ALA A 68 27.12 -21.13 1.49
N LYS A 69 26.14 -21.93 1.05
CA LYS A 69 25.20 -21.50 0.01
C LYS A 69 24.23 -20.46 0.56
N SER A 70 24.07 -19.37 -0.14
CA SER A 70 23.08 -18.37 0.15
C SER A 70 21.68 -18.86 -0.26
N ILE A 71 20.68 -18.54 0.55
CA ILE A 71 19.29 -18.96 0.37
C ILE A 71 18.41 -17.71 0.37
N GLY A 72 17.56 -17.61 -0.63
CA GLY A 72 16.57 -16.54 -0.74
C GLY A 72 15.19 -17.08 -1.16
N ILE A 73 14.22 -16.20 -1.15
CA ILE A 73 12.89 -16.46 -1.70
C ILE A 73 13.00 -16.60 -3.22
N ASN A 74 12.32 -17.59 -3.79
CA ASN A 74 12.12 -17.67 -5.24
C ASN A 74 11.09 -16.61 -5.67
N PRO A 75 11.48 -15.54 -6.39
CA PRO A 75 10.56 -14.46 -6.75
C PRO A 75 9.39 -14.97 -7.60
N GLY A 76 9.64 -15.91 -8.50
CA GLY A 76 8.66 -16.47 -9.41
C GLY A 76 7.76 -17.57 -8.83
N TYR A 77 7.85 -17.86 -7.52
CA TYR A 77 7.04 -18.92 -6.92
C TYR A 77 5.54 -18.58 -6.94
N ARG A 78 5.19 -17.37 -6.53
CA ARG A 78 3.82 -16.82 -6.56
C ARG A 78 3.85 -15.32 -6.75
N TYR A 79 2.67 -14.77 -7.04
CA TYR A 79 2.46 -13.35 -7.29
C TYR A 79 1.29 -12.82 -6.47
N ALA A 80 1.25 -11.54 -6.24
CA ALA A 80 0.08 -10.82 -5.74
C ALA A 80 -0.24 -9.67 -6.69
N MET A 81 -1.52 -9.37 -6.85
CA MET A 81 -1.98 -8.26 -7.68
C MET A 81 -2.56 -7.15 -6.82
N GLY A 82 -2.14 -5.90 -7.09
CA GLY A 82 -2.78 -4.71 -6.56
C GLY A 82 -3.68 -4.07 -7.60
N ILE A 83 -4.90 -3.69 -7.22
CA ILE A 83 -5.81 -2.89 -8.04
C ILE A 83 -6.11 -1.60 -7.30
N ARG A 84 -5.82 -0.45 -7.92
CA ARG A 84 -6.19 0.87 -7.41
C ARG A 84 -7.37 1.42 -8.19
N ILE A 85 -8.49 1.63 -7.52
CA ILE A 85 -9.70 2.23 -8.11
C ILE A 85 -9.71 3.73 -7.79
N THR A 86 -9.89 4.56 -8.80
CA THR A 86 -10.13 6.00 -8.69
C THR A 86 -11.42 6.36 -9.44
N ALA A 87 -11.87 7.61 -9.37
CA ALA A 87 -13.09 8.04 -10.07
C ALA A 87 -13.04 7.80 -11.60
N ASN A 88 -11.85 7.89 -12.21
CA ASN A 88 -11.73 7.84 -13.68
C ASN A 88 -10.74 6.80 -14.20
N HIS A 89 -10.00 6.12 -13.34
CA HIS A 89 -8.94 5.19 -13.75
C HIS A 89 -8.87 3.99 -12.81
N VAL A 90 -8.41 2.89 -13.36
CA VAL A 90 -7.97 1.70 -12.64
C VAL A 90 -6.48 1.54 -12.88
N GLY A 91 -5.70 1.45 -11.80
CA GLY A 91 -4.29 1.06 -11.82
C GLY A 91 -4.16 -0.40 -11.41
N MET A 92 -3.32 -1.16 -12.07
CA MET A 92 -3.04 -2.56 -11.78
C MET A 92 -1.54 -2.75 -11.65
N THR A 93 -1.11 -3.49 -10.65
CA THR A 93 0.30 -3.79 -10.38
C THR A 93 0.42 -5.25 -10.00
N LEU A 94 1.36 -5.96 -10.62
CA LEU A 94 1.74 -7.33 -10.27
C LEU A 94 3.06 -7.29 -9.53
N VAL A 95 3.12 -7.96 -8.38
CA VAL A 95 4.34 -8.08 -7.57
C VAL A 95 4.67 -9.54 -7.35
N ASN A 96 5.97 -9.84 -7.31
CA ASN A 96 6.49 -11.16 -7.03
C ASN A 96 6.68 -11.39 -5.50
N MET A 97 7.18 -12.57 -5.13
CA MET A 97 7.42 -12.93 -3.72
C MET A 97 8.51 -12.10 -3.01
N ARG A 98 9.25 -11.27 -3.72
CA ARG A 98 10.21 -10.30 -3.17
C ARG A 98 9.66 -8.88 -3.08
N SER A 99 8.36 -8.71 -3.36
CA SER A 99 7.70 -7.39 -3.46
C SER A 99 8.26 -6.53 -4.60
N GLU A 100 8.93 -7.11 -5.58
CA GLU A 100 9.41 -6.43 -6.77
C GLU A 100 8.26 -6.31 -7.79
N ILE A 101 8.16 -5.14 -8.42
CA ILE A 101 7.13 -4.89 -9.43
C ILE A 101 7.51 -5.59 -10.74
N GLU A 102 6.70 -6.55 -11.15
CA GLU A 102 6.85 -7.28 -12.42
C GLU A 102 6.16 -6.54 -13.57
N LYS A 103 5.01 -5.96 -13.31
CA LYS A 103 4.19 -5.29 -14.30
C LYS A 103 3.29 -4.25 -13.67
N THR A 104 3.07 -3.15 -14.38
CA THR A 104 2.08 -2.14 -14.01
C THR A 104 1.33 -1.66 -15.24
N GLU A 105 0.05 -1.34 -15.08
CA GLU A 105 -0.79 -0.79 -16.13
C GLU A 105 -1.80 0.18 -15.52
N ARG A 106 -2.11 1.26 -16.23
CA ARG A 106 -3.17 2.21 -15.85
C ARG A 106 -4.12 2.37 -17.02
N VAL A 107 -5.40 2.10 -16.75
CA VAL A 107 -6.47 2.13 -17.75
C VAL A 107 -7.47 3.22 -17.38
N ARG A 108 -7.95 3.97 -18.37
CA ARG A 108 -9.06 4.89 -18.18
C ARG A 108 -10.35 4.09 -18.09
N MET A 109 -10.91 4.02 -16.90
CA MET A 109 -12.16 3.32 -16.60
C MET A 109 -12.88 4.11 -15.52
N LYS A 110 -14.00 4.75 -15.90
CA LYS A 110 -14.80 5.53 -14.97
C LYS A 110 -15.51 4.61 -14.00
N PHE A 111 -15.36 4.88 -12.70
CA PHE A 111 -16.06 4.12 -11.67
C PHE A 111 -17.58 4.17 -11.85
N SER A 112 -18.23 3.04 -11.67
CA SER A 112 -19.68 2.90 -11.64
C SER A 112 -20.09 1.91 -10.56
N GLN A 113 -21.28 2.10 -9.99
CA GLN A 113 -21.86 1.18 -9.01
C GLN A 113 -22.53 -0.04 -9.66
N GLU A 114 -22.58 -0.08 -10.97
CA GLU A 114 -23.22 -1.14 -11.73
C GLU A 114 -22.41 -2.45 -11.71
N ILE A 115 -23.08 -3.58 -11.75
CA ILE A 115 -22.42 -4.91 -11.81
C ILE A 115 -21.53 -5.02 -13.06
N SER A 116 -21.92 -4.37 -14.16
CA SER A 116 -21.11 -4.32 -15.38
C SER A 116 -19.70 -3.80 -15.16
N TYR A 117 -19.52 -2.84 -14.25
CA TYR A 117 -18.18 -2.35 -13.85
C TYR A 117 -17.33 -3.46 -13.24
N CYS A 118 -17.89 -4.27 -12.34
CA CYS A 118 -17.16 -5.37 -11.70
C CYS A 118 -16.75 -6.44 -12.73
N VAL A 119 -17.63 -6.74 -13.70
CA VAL A 119 -17.36 -7.68 -14.80
C VAL A 119 -16.24 -7.17 -15.70
N GLU A 120 -16.28 -5.89 -16.07
CA GLU A 120 -15.25 -5.25 -16.89
C GLU A 120 -13.92 -5.20 -16.15
N LEU A 121 -13.93 -4.85 -14.86
CA LEU A 121 -12.73 -4.85 -14.00
C LEU A 121 -12.08 -6.24 -13.93
N ALA A 122 -12.88 -7.30 -13.73
CA ALA A 122 -12.38 -8.67 -13.70
C ALA A 122 -11.81 -9.09 -15.06
N SER A 123 -12.43 -8.70 -16.16
CA SER A 123 -11.93 -8.95 -17.52
C SER A 123 -10.58 -8.24 -17.76
N LEU A 124 -10.47 -6.98 -17.34
CA LEU A 124 -9.20 -6.24 -17.42
C LEU A 124 -8.10 -6.89 -16.57
N ALA A 125 -8.43 -7.27 -15.34
CA ALA A 125 -7.49 -7.94 -14.44
C ALA A 125 -6.99 -9.27 -15.03
N LYS A 126 -7.89 -10.08 -15.58
CA LYS A 126 -7.54 -11.33 -16.25
C LYS A 126 -6.62 -11.09 -17.46
N LYS A 127 -6.93 -10.11 -18.30
CA LYS A 127 -6.06 -9.73 -19.42
C LYS A 127 -4.70 -9.25 -18.95
N PHE A 128 -4.66 -8.47 -17.87
CA PHE A 128 -3.43 -7.99 -17.27
C PHE A 128 -2.58 -9.13 -16.71
N LEU A 129 -3.17 -10.10 -16.03
CA LEU A 129 -2.47 -11.25 -15.48
C LEU A 129 -1.90 -12.16 -16.59
N GLY A 130 -2.64 -12.37 -17.69
CA GLY A 130 -2.23 -13.28 -18.76
C GLY A 130 -1.94 -14.68 -18.24
N ASP A 131 -0.74 -15.21 -18.53
CA ASP A 131 -0.30 -16.55 -18.10
C ASP A 131 -0.13 -16.72 -16.57
N MET A 132 -0.24 -15.62 -15.80
CA MET A 132 -0.20 -15.65 -14.34
C MET A 132 -1.57 -15.87 -13.69
N ASP A 133 -2.66 -15.97 -14.50
CA ASP A 133 -4.03 -16.22 -14.03
C ASP A 133 -4.27 -17.72 -13.71
N GLU A 134 -3.22 -18.40 -13.22
CA GLU A 134 -3.33 -19.77 -12.72
C GLU A 134 -3.62 -19.74 -11.21
N PRO A 135 -4.61 -20.55 -10.71
CA PRO A 135 -5.03 -20.53 -9.32
C PRO A 135 -3.90 -20.75 -8.31
N ASP A 136 -2.87 -21.51 -8.70
CA ASP A 136 -1.74 -21.82 -7.82
C ASP A 136 -0.63 -20.75 -7.84
N ARG A 137 -0.68 -19.80 -8.79
CA ARG A 137 0.35 -18.78 -8.94
C ARG A 137 -0.04 -17.44 -8.33
N LEU A 138 -1.32 -17.11 -8.31
CA LEU A 138 -1.83 -15.88 -7.72
C LEU A 138 -2.24 -16.09 -6.27
N LEU A 139 -1.57 -15.39 -5.33
CA LEU A 139 -1.92 -15.43 -3.91
C LEU A 139 -3.27 -14.77 -3.61
N GLY A 140 -3.56 -13.69 -4.32
CA GLY A 140 -4.77 -12.90 -4.16
C GLY A 140 -4.63 -11.52 -4.74
N ILE A 141 -5.71 -10.74 -4.60
CA ILE A 141 -5.83 -9.37 -5.11
C ILE A 141 -6.10 -8.42 -3.93
N GLY A 142 -5.25 -7.39 -3.80
CA GLY A 142 -5.51 -6.25 -2.93
C GLY A 142 -6.17 -5.13 -3.73
N ILE A 143 -7.36 -4.66 -3.32
CA ILE A 143 -8.05 -3.56 -3.98
C ILE A 143 -8.03 -2.34 -3.08
N SER A 144 -7.40 -1.25 -3.53
CA SER A 144 -7.45 0.03 -2.84
C SER A 144 -8.56 0.91 -3.41
N ILE A 145 -9.38 1.45 -2.52
CA ILE A 145 -10.54 2.28 -2.85
C ILE A 145 -10.50 3.54 -1.98
N PRO A 146 -10.61 4.76 -2.55
CA PRO A 146 -10.68 5.97 -1.75
C PRO A 146 -11.96 5.99 -0.91
N GLY A 147 -11.83 6.24 0.38
CA GLY A 147 -12.96 6.34 1.32
C GLY A 147 -12.82 5.46 2.56
N ILE A 148 -13.84 5.52 3.41
CA ILE A 148 -13.89 4.78 4.67
C ILE A 148 -14.42 3.37 4.41
N ILE A 149 -13.61 2.34 4.69
CA ILE A 149 -13.97 0.93 4.48
C ILE A 149 -14.28 0.27 5.82
N SER A 150 -15.45 -0.35 5.94
CA SER A 150 -15.81 -1.25 7.05
C SER A 150 -15.50 -2.69 6.65
N GLN A 151 -14.49 -3.28 7.27
CA GLN A 151 -14.16 -4.70 7.07
C GLN A 151 -15.25 -5.60 7.66
N GLU A 152 -15.82 -5.20 8.81
CA GLU A 152 -16.87 -5.95 9.50
C GLU A 152 -18.15 -6.02 8.68
N GLN A 153 -18.58 -4.90 8.12
CA GLN A 153 -19.80 -4.81 7.30
C GLN A 153 -19.55 -5.10 5.82
N HIS A 154 -18.29 -5.26 5.43
CA HIS A 154 -17.86 -5.54 4.06
C HIS A 154 -18.39 -4.52 3.05
N LEU A 155 -18.21 -3.23 3.36
CA LEU A 155 -18.69 -2.13 2.51
C LEU A 155 -17.78 -0.89 2.59
N VAL A 156 -17.88 -0.06 1.55
CA VAL A 156 -17.40 1.33 1.60
C VAL A 156 -18.50 2.15 2.28
N VAL A 157 -18.24 2.59 3.52
CA VAL A 157 -19.19 3.40 4.31
C VAL A 157 -19.46 4.70 3.60
N LYS A 158 -18.41 5.38 3.14
CA LYS A 158 -18.50 6.64 2.41
C LYS A 158 -17.24 6.90 1.59
N SER A 159 -17.43 7.30 0.35
CA SER A 159 -16.36 7.83 -0.49
C SER A 159 -16.84 9.11 -1.16
N HIS A 160 -16.19 10.22 -0.83
CA HIS A 160 -16.44 11.48 -1.50
C HIS A 160 -15.86 11.50 -2.92
N ALA A 161 -14.71 10.85 -3.12
CA ALA A 161 -14.05 10.79 -4.42
C ALA A 161 -14.86 9.98 -5.45
N LEU A 162 -15.54 8.90 -5.02
CA LEU A 162 -16.38 8.05 -5.85
C LEU A 162 -17.86 8.42 -5.78
N GLN A 163 -18.25 9.35 -4.90
CA GLN A 163 -19.65 9.76 -4.67
C GLN A 163 -20.56 8.58 -4.32
N ILE A 164 -20.08 7.70 -3.43
CA ILE A 164 -20.81 6.52 -2.95
C ILE A 164 -20.96 6.55 -1.43
N GLU A 165 -22.02 5.90 -0.96
CA GLU A 165 -22.30 5.67 0.45
C GLU A 165 -22.92 4.29 0.62
N ASN A 166 -22.49 3.54 1.63
CA ASN A 166 -22.92 2.16 1.91
C ASN A 166 -22.82 1.21 0.70
N TYR A 167 -21.75 1.34 -0.08
CA TYR A 167 -21.52 0.50 -1.26
C TYR A 167 -20.95 -0.86 -0.84
N SER A 168 -21.66 -1.95 -1.18
CA SER A 168 -21.24 -3.32 -0.87
C SER A 168 -20.01 -3.74 -1.70
N LEU A 169 -19.02 -4.33 -1.02
CA LEU A 169 -17.83 -4.86 -1.66
C LEU A 169 -18.01 -6.28 -2.21
N ASN A 170 -19.14 -6.93 -1.90
CA ASN A 170 -19.41 -8.32 -2.30
C ASN A 170 -19.34 -8.53 -3.81
N PHE A 171 -19.84 -7.57 -4.61
CA PHE A 171 -19.80 -7.70 -6.07
C PHE A 171 -18.38 -7.64 -6.62
N LEU A 172 -17.52 -6.79 -6.02
CA LEU A 172 -16.11 -6.72 -6.39
C LEU A 172 -15.37 -7.99 -5.97
N GLU A 173 -15.66 -8.53 -4.79
CA GLU A 173 -15.05 -9.78 -4.32
C GLU A 173 -15.46 -10.97 -5.20
N GLN A 174 -16.75 -11.11 -5.48
CA GLN A 174 -17.30 -12.20 -6.30
C GLN A 174 -16.86 -12.17 -7.77
N ALA A 175 -16.36 -11.04 -8.25
CA ALA A 175 -15.82 -10.92 -9.60
C ALA A 175 -14.52 -11.69 -9.82
N PHE A 176 -13.84 -12.10 -8.74
CA PHE A 176 -12.55 -12.79 -8.80
C PHE A 176 -12.64 -14.20 -8.21
N SER A 177 -11.84 -15.12 -8.75
CA SER A 177 -11.77 -16.53 -8.30
C SER A 177 -10.71 -16.77 -7.21
N CYS A 178 -9.97 -15.75 -6.80
CA CYS A 178 -8.94 -15.79 -5.78
C CYS A 178 -9.32 -14.91 -4.57
N PRO A 179 -8.64 -15.05 -3.42
CA PRO A 179 -8.86 -14.18 -2.27
C PRO A 179 -8.72 -12.70 -2.63
N VAL A 180 -9.65 -11.87 -2.16
CA VAL A 180 -9.63 -10.42 -2.34
C VAL A 180 -9.61 -9.74 -0.99
N CYS A 181 -8.80 -8.71 -0.84
CA CYS A 181 -8.82 -7.82 0.32
C CYS A 181 -8.99 -6.37 -0.11
N PHE A 182 -9.62 -5.57 0.74
CA PHE A 182 -9.91 -4.16 0.46
C PHE A 182 -9.26 -3.27 1.49
N GLU A 183 -8.70 -2.14 1.05
CA GLU A 183 -8.16 -1.14 1.95
C GLU A 183 -8.37 0.28 1.38
N ASN A 184 -8.42 1.27 2.28
CA ASN A 184 -8.37 2.67 1.90
C ASN A 184 -7.09 2.98 1.13
N ASP A 185 -7.12 3.92 0.19
CA ASP A 185 -5.99 4.24 -0.68
C ASP A 185 -4.77 4.81 0.08
N ALA A 186 -4.98 5.65 1.10
CA ALA A 186 -3.89 6.16 1.92
C ALA A 186 -3.32 5.06 2.86
N ASN A 187 -4.20 4.22 3.43
CA ASN A 187 -3.79 3.07 4.22
C ASN A 187 -2.99 2.06 3.39
N ALA A 188 -3.45 1.76 2.17
CA ALA A 188 -2.75 0.86 1.26
C ALA A 188 -1.37 1.43 0.87
N ALA A 189 -1.27 2.74 0.65
CA ALA A 189 -0.01 3.40 0.38
C ALA A 189 0.94 3.34 1.59
N MET A 190 0.44 3.57 2.80
CA MET A 190 1.22 3.42 4.03
C MET A 190 1.76 1.99 4.21
N LEU A 191 0.94 0.97 3.88
CA LEU A 191 1.37 -0.44 3.94
C LEU A 191 2.40 -0.80 2.87
N ALA A 192 2.45 -0.05 1.76
CA ALA A 192 3.43 -0.25 0.69
C ALA A 192 4.80 0.35 1.03
N GLU A 193 4.86 1.33 1.94
CA GLU A 193 6.12 1.80 2.49
C GLU A 193 6.72 0.71 3.40
N ASP A 194 8.04 0.70 3.54
CA ASP A 194 8.69 -0.25 4.46
C ASP A 194 8.47 0.18 5.93
N ILE A 195 7.24 -0.04 6.42
CA ILE A 195 6.86 0.27 7.80
C ILE A 195 7.69 -0.48 8.85
N ASN A 196 8.46 -1.51 8.44
CA ASN A 196 9.36 -2.20 9.35
C ASN A 196 10.58 -1.33 9.75
N GLN A 197 10.90 -0.31 8.96
CA GLN A 197 11.97 0.66 9.27
C GLN A 197 11.53 1.67 10.33
N TYR A 198 10.21 1.89 10.51
CA TYR A 198 9.66 2.90 11.41
C TYR A 198 8.78 2.24 12.46
N GLN A 199 8.93 2.65 13.72
CA GLN A 199 8.04 2.18 14.77
C GLN A 199 6.69 2.87 14.66
N ASP A 200 6.72 4.20 14.59
CA ASP A 200 5.55 5.06 14.50
C ASP A 200 5.72 6.04 13.34
N ALA A 201 4.76 6.06 12.42
CA ALA A 201 4.84 6.90 11.23
C ALA A 201 3.49 7.43 10.78
N ILE A 202 3.48 8.63 10.19
CA ILE A 202 2.35 9.21 9.48
C ILE A 202 2.65 9.20 7.98
N TYR A 203 1.66 8.89 7.17
CA TYR A 203 1.68 9.02 5.72
C TYR A 203 0.67 10.08 5.27
N LEU A 204 1.11 11.02 4.44
CA LEU A 204 0.28 12.05 3.82
C LEU A 204 0.26 11.84 2.30
N SER A 205 -0.91 11.53 1.77
CA SER A 205 -1.16 11.40 0.34
C SER A 205 -1.61 12.74 -0.22
N LEU A 206 -0.71 13.48 -0.86
CA LEU A 206 -0.95 14.83 -1.40
C LEU A 206 -1.46 14.76 -2.85
N ASN A 207 -2.52 14.00 -3.06
CA ASN A 207 -3.17 13.83 -4.37
C ASN A 207 -4.25 14.92 -4.60
N ASN A 208 -5.20 14.68 -5.51
CA ASN A 208 -6.34 15.58 -5.73
C ASN A 208 -7.12 15.90 -4.44
N THR A 209 -7.10 14.97 -3.49
CA THR A 209 -7.54 15.15 -2.11
C THR A 209 -6.39 14.81 -1.17
N LEU A 210 -6.37 15.39 0.01
CA LEU A 210 -5.41 15.07 1.06
C LEU A 210 -5.90 13.85 1.83
N GLY A 211 -5.28 12.71 1.60
CA GLY A 211 -5.45 11.49 2.36
C GLY A 211 -4.39 11.36 3.46
N GLY A 212 -4.65 10.53 4.43
CA GLY A 212 -3.67 10.21 5.46
C GLY A 212 -3.87 8.83 6.06
N ALA A 213 -2.78 8.28 6.56
CA ALA A 213 -2.75 7.05 7.33
C ALA A 213 -1.66 7.14 8.39
N PHE A 214 -1.75 6.34 9.42
CA PHE A 214 -0.62 6.22 10.33
C PHE A 214 -0.50 4.81 10.93
N CYS A 215 0.72 4.44 11.29
CA CYS A 215 1.01 3.22 12.01
C CYS A 215 1.55 3.54 13.41
N ILE A 216 1.24 2.65 14.34
CA ILE A 216 1.74 2.63 15.70
C ILE A 216 2.23 1.21 15.96
N ASP A 217 3.42 1.08 16.55
CA ASP A 217 4.07 -0.21 16.78
C ASP A 217 4.15 -1.07 15.48
N ARG A 218 4.49 -0.45 14.35
CA ARG A 218 4.58 -1.07 13.02
C ARG A 218 3.26 -1.68 12.53
N LYS A 219 2.12 -1.18 13.03
CA LYS A 219 0.79 -1.63 12.62
C LYS A 219 -0.04 -0.46 12.18
N LEU A 220 -0.77 -0.64 11.10
CA LEU A 220 -1.74 0.34 10.65
C LEU A 220 -2.77 0.61 11.76
N PHE A 221 -2.91 1.88 12.14
CA PHE A 221 -3.90 2.32 13.10
C PHE A 221 -5.09 2.93 12.38
N ALA A 222 -6.17 2.17 12.26
CA ALA A 222 -7.39 2.62 11.59
C ALA A 222 -8.38 3.35 12.52
N GLY A 223 -8.19 3.26 13.84
CA GLY A 223 -9.14 3.78 14.83
C GLY A 223 -10.42 2.92 14.95
N GLN A 224 -11.19 3.18 16.00
CA GLN A 224 -12.42 2.40 16.28
C GLN A 224 -13.45 2.48 15.15
N ASN A 225 -13.60 3.66 14.54
CA ASN A 225 -14.57 3.90 13.46
C ASN A 225 -13.89 3.94 12.07
N ARG A 226 -12.66 3.46 11.97
CA ARG A 226 -11.83 3.47 10.74
C ARG A 226 -11.70 4.86 10.09
N LYS A 227 -11.68 5.90 10.92
CA LYS A 227 -11.52 7.30 10.52
C LYS A 227 -10.19 7.90 10.98
N ALA A 228 -9.31 7.09 11.54
CA ALA A 228 -7.98 7.52 11.85
C ALA A 228 -7.24 7.86 10.54
N GLY A 229 -6.43 8.91 10.55
CA GLY A 229 -5.75 9.36 9.33
C GLY A 229 -6.54 10.33 8.44
N GLU A 230 -7.80 10.66 8.75
CA GLU A 230 -8.58 11.67 8.01
C GLU A 230 -8.04 13.10 8.23
N PHE A 231 -6.71 13.27 8.10
CA PHE A 231 -6.00 14.53 8.34
C PHE A 231 -6.43 15.65 7.41
N GLY A 232 -6.85 15.31 6.18
CA GLY A 232 -7.39 16.26 5.23
C GLY A 232 -8.62 17.01 5.76
N HIS A 233 -9.34 16.45 6.72
CA HIS A 233 -10.54 17.07 7.30
C HIS A 233 -10.33 17.74 8.66
N MET A 234 -9.08 17.83 9.13
CA MET A 234 -8.72 18.72 10.24
C MET A 234 -8.89 20.19 9.82
N ILE A 235 -9.40 21.01 10.73
CA ILE A 235 -9.54 22.46 10.47
C ILE A 235 -8.16 23.11 10.62
N LEU A 236 -7.60 23.54 9.50
CA LEU A 236 -6.32 24.23 9.44
C LEU A 236 -6.51 25.76 9.54
N VAL A 237 -7.53 26.27 8.84
CA VAL A 237 -7.83 27.72 8.80
C VAL A 237 -9.31 27.91 9.17
N PRO A 238 -9.65 28.23 10.43
CA PRO A 238 -11.03 28.40 10.85
C PRO A 238 -11.79 29.41 9.99
N GLY A 239 -12.96 29.02 9.46
CA GLY A 239 -13.79 29.86 8.60
C GLY A 239 -13.27 30.05 7.17
N GLY A 240 -12.14 29.43 6.81
CA GLY A 240 -11.45 29.58 5.53
C GLY A 240 -12.14 28.92 4.33
N ARG A 241 -11.35 28.38 3.38
CA ARG A 241 -11.83 27.81 2.11
C ARG A 241 -12.85 26.68 2.35
N LYS A 242 -13.86 26.59 1.48
CA LYS A 242 -14.86 25.53 1.53
C LYS A 242 -14.22 24.19 1.14
N CYS A 243 -14.43 23.17 1.94
CA CYS A 243 -14.04 21.78 1.64
C CYS A 243 -15.23 21.02 1.04
N TYR A 244 -14.95 20.03 0.20
CA TYR A 244 -15.97 19.15 -0.40
C TYR A 244 -16.77 18.35 0.66
N CYS A 245 -16.20 18.15 1.86
CA CYS A 245 -16.92 17.49 2.97
C CYS A 245 -18.02 18.37 3.61
N GLY A 246 -18.22 19.62 3.12
CA GLY A 246 -19.21 20.57 3.61
C GLY A 246 -18.71 21.53 4.69
N LYS A 247 -17.57 21.24 5.36
CA LYS A 247 -16.92 22.13 6.33
C LYS A 247 -16.13 23.25 5.63
N LYS A 248 -15.68 24.22 6.41
CA LYS A 248 -14.76 25.29 5.96
C LYS A 248 -13.44 25.18 6.70
N GLY A 249 -12.33 25.45 6.01
CA GLY A 249 -11.01 25.54 6.59
C GLY A 249 -10.29 24.21 6.78
N CYS A 250 -10.77 23.12 6.18
CA CYS A 250 -10.10 21.82 6.21
C CYS A 250 -8.73 21.88 5.54
N ALA A 251 -7.76 21.13 6.06
CA ALA A 251 -6.41 21.00 5.51
C ALA A 251 -6.42 20.61 4.02
N ASP A 252 -7.35 19.78 3.60
CA ASP A 252 -7.54 19.36 2.20
C ASP A 252 -7.67 20.55 1.24
N ALA A 253 -8.43 21.58 1.62
CA ALA A 253 -8.64 22.77 0.78
C ALA A 253 -7.37 23.64 0.59
N TYR A 254 -6.28 23.33 1.29
CA TYR A 254 -5.01 24.07 1.26
C TYR A 254 -3.82 23.20 0.86
N CYS A 255 -3.81 21.93 1.26
CA CYS A 255 -2.67 21.02 1.15
C CYS A 255 -2.88 19.86 0.16
N ALA A 256 -4.03 19.75 -0.49
CA ALA A 256 -4.21 18.82 -1.60
C ALA A 256 -3.61 19.39 -2.90
N ALA A 257 -3.20 18.53 -3.85
CA ALA A 257 -2.72 18.95 -5.17
C ALA A 257 -3.77 19.81 -5.93
N SER A 258 -5.07 19.53 -5.73
CA SER A 258 -6.16 20.33 -6.28
C SER A 258 -6.13 21.79 -5.81
N ALA A 259 -5.56 22.10 -4.64
CA ALA A 259 -5.40 23.48 -4.19
C ALA A 259 -4.39 24.25 -5.05
N LEU A 260 -3.41 23.58 -5.64
CA LEU A 260 -2.42 24.18 -6.56
C LEU A 260 -3.02 24.46 -7.94
N THR A 261 -3.90 23.57 -8.41
CA THR A 261 -4.50 23.69 -9.76
C THR A 261 -5.73 24.59 -9.80
N ALA A 262 -6.39 24.82 -8.65
CA ALA A 262 -7.65 25.57 -8.58
C ALA A 262 -7.59 26.92 -9.30
N GLY A 263 -8.51 27.15 -10.23
CA GLY A 263 -8.79 28.42 -10.90
C GLY A 263 -8.01 28.68 -12.20
N LYS A 264 -6.80 28.14 -12.41
CA LYS A 264 -5.98 28.50 -13.57
C LYS A 264 -5.39 27.32 -14.34
N TYR A 265 -4.97 26.30 -13.62
CA TYR A 265 -4.28 25.15 -14.22
C TYR A 265 -5.23 23.94 -14.29
N GLU A 266 -5.23 23.24 -15.42
CA GLU A 266 -6.05 22.05 -15.59
C GLU A 266 -5.42 20.82 -14.91
N THR A 267 -4.08 20.77 -14.88
CA THR A 267 -3.32 19.67 -14.29
C THR A 267 -2.19 20.16 -13.40
N LEU A 268 -1.70 19.28 -12.52
CA LEU A 268 -0.57 19.58 -11.65
C LEU A 268 0.72 19.80 -12.46
N GLU A 269 0.90 19.06 -13.55
CA GLU A 269 2.03 19.21 -14.45
C GLU A 269 2.11 20.62 -15.03
N GLN A 270 0.99 21.17 -15.49
CA GLN A 270 0.92 22.58 -15.99
C GLN A 270 1.30 23.59 -14.92
N PHE A 271 0.85 23.35 -13.67
CA PHE A 271 1.23 24.20 -12.54
C PHE A 271 2.74 24.14 -12.27
N MET A 272 3.31 22.90 -12.23
CA MET A 272 4.73 22.70 -11.98
C MET A 272 5.60 23.26 -13.10
N GLU A 273 5.14 23.17 -14.35
CA GLU A 273 5.80 23.79 -15.50
C GLU A 273 5.82 25.32 -15.35
N ALA A 274 4.68 25.94 -15.02
CA ALA A 274 4.61 27.40 -14.78
C ALA A 274 5.53 27.82 -13.62
N LEU A 275 5.59 27.03 -12.56
CA LEU A 275 6.47 27.26 -11.41
C LEU A 275 7.96 27.18 -11.84
N SER A 276 8.34 26.17 -12.61
CA SER A 276 9.72 26.00 -13.09
C SER A 276 10.19 27.13 -14.02
N HIS A 277 9.26 27.78 -14.70
CA HIS A 277 9.53 28.94 -15.55
C HIS A 277 9.47 30.30 -14.81
N GLY A 278 9.38 30.30 -13.48
CA GLY A 278 9.40 31.51 -12.66
C GLY A 278 8.12 32.34 -12.79
N ASN A 279 6.96 31.70 -13.00
CA ASN A 279 5.68 32.42 -13.00
C ASN A 279 5.36 32.91 -11.59
N SER A 280 5.33 34.24 -11.39
CA SER A 280 5.18 34.85 -10.06
C SER A 280 3.89 34.49 -9.32
N GLU A 281 2.81 34.21 -10.05
CA GLU A 281 1.55 33.73 -9.45
C GLU A 281 1.66 32.29 -8.97
N ALA A 282 2.33 31.43 -9.76
CA ALA A 282 2.61 30.06 -9.36
C ALA A 282 3.56 30.01 -8.14
N GLU A 283 4.60 30.83 -8.12
CA GLU A 283 5.53 30.95 -6.98
C GLU A 283 4.80 31.38 -5.70
N LYS A 284 3.95 32.40 -5.78
CA LYS A 284 3.15 32.85 -4.64
C LYS A 284 2.22 31.74 -4.13
N LYS A 285 1.54 31.05 -5.04
CA LYS A 285 0.62 29.97 -4.69
C LYS A 285 1.34 28.77 -4.10
N TRP A 286 2.53 28.46 -4.60
CA TRP A 286 3.40 27.42 -4.07
C TRP A 286 3.88 27.76 -2.66
N ALA A 287 4.32 28.98 -2.40
CA ALA A 287 4.72 29.43 -1.07
C ALA A 287 3.57 29.32 -0.06
N GLU A 288 2.36 29.81 -0.42
CA GLU A 288 1.16 29.66 0.43
C GLU A 288 0.82 28.18 0.72
N TYR A 289 0.95 27.32 -0.28
CA TYR A 289 0.74 25.88 -0.12
C TYR A 289 1.73 25.26 0.87
N LEU A 290 3.02 25.61 0.74
CA LEU A 290 4.07 25.10 1.63
C LEU A 290 3.88 25.59 3.07
N ASP A 291 3.47 26.84 3.27
CA ASP A 291 3.19 27.40 4.60
C ASP A 291 2.06 26.64 5.29
N HIS A 292 0.97 26.34 4.58
CA HIS A 292 -0.13 25.57 5.12
C HIS A 292 0.26 24.11 5.40
N LEU A 293 1.06 23.51 4.52
CA LEU A 293 1.57 22.15 4.70
C LEU A 293 2.51 22.07 5.92
N ALA A 294 3.37 23.06 6.12
CA ALA A 294 4.25 23.14 7.27
C ALA A 294 3.46 23.26 8.59
N VAL A 295 2.38 24.04 8.61
CA VAL A 295 1.48 24.13 9.78
C VAL A 295 0.82 22.79 10.05
N LEU A 296 0.31 22.10 9.01
CA LEU A 296 -0.29 20.77 9.16
C LEU A 296 0.71 19.78 9.75
N ILE A 297 1.91 19.68 9.17
CA ILE A 297 2.98 18.76 9.62
C ILE A 297 3.36 19.08 11.07
N SER A 298 3.52 20.35 11.43
CA SER A 298 3.83 20.77 12.79
C SER A 298 2.74 20.33 13.78
N ASN A 299 1.47 20.53 13.42
CA ASN A 299 0.34 20.10 14.25
C ASN A 299 0.30 18.60 14.45
N LEU A 300 0.52 17.82 13.37
CA LEU A 300 0.55 16.35 13.42
C LEU A 300 1.70 15.86 14.31
N ARG A 301 2.88 16.46 14.17
CA ARG A 301 4.03 16.12 15.00
C ARG A 301 3.75 16.39 16.49
N MET A 302 3.15 17.56 16.82
CA MET A 302 2.83 17.90 18.21
C MET A 302 1.71 17.02 18.80
N ALA A 303 0.75 16.58 17.96
CA ALA A 303 -0.38 15.78 18.42
C ALA A 303 -0.04 14.29 18.61
N TYR A 304 0.87 13.75 17.82
CA TYR A 304 1.11 12.30 17.73
C TYR A 304 2.53 11.87 18.10
N ASP A 305 3.50 12.79 18.15
CA ASP A 305 4.92 12.52 18.48
C ASP A 305 5.53 11.36 17.68
N MET A 306 5.31 11.36 16.36
CA MET A 306 5.74 10.30 15.46
C MET A 306 7.21 10.41 15.09
N ASP A 307 7.87 9.27 14.84
CA ASP A 307 9.27 9.19 14.39
C ASP A 307 9.45 9.87 13.04
N ILE A 308 8.50 9.67 12.11
CA ILE A 308 8.56 10.17 10.75
C ILE A 308 7.18 10.55 10.20
N ILE A 309 7.18 11.56 9.32
CA ILE A 309 6.05 11.90 8.47
C ILE A 309 6.49 11.74 7.02
N LEU A 310 5.94 10.73 6.34
CA LEU A 310 6.13 10.49 4.92
C LEU A 310 5.09 11.27 4.14
N SER A 311 5.47 11.86 3.02
CA SER A 311 4.53 12.54 2.14
C SER A 311 4.81 12.22 0.69
N LEU A 312 3.78 11.99 -0.09
CA LEU A 312 3.86 11.72 -1.51
C LEU A 312 2.87 12.60 -2.27
N ILE A 313 3.39 13.29 -3.29
CA ILE A 313 2.61 13.97 -4.31
C ILE A 313 2.87 13.29 -5.64
N HIS A 314 1.84 12.82 -6.31
CA HIS A 314 1.97 12.24 -7.65
C HIS A 314 1.82 13.37 -8.68
N ILE A 315 2.88 13.61 -9.41
CA ILE A 315 2.96 14.54 -10.54
C ILE A 315 2.75 13.77 -11.83
#